data_069369f2c3f126bb4a7517e2d06420d3
#
_entry.id   069369f2c3f126bb4a7517e2d06420d3
#
_cell.length_a   1.000
_cell.length_b   1.000
_cell.length_c   1.000
_cell.angle_alpha   90.00
_cell.angle_beta   90.00
_cell.angle_gamma   90.00
#
_symmetry.space_group_name_H-M   'P 1'
#
loop_
_entity.id
_entity.type
_entity.pdbx_description
1 polymer ?
#
loop_
_entity_poly.entity_id
_entity_poly.type
_entity_poly.pdbx_seq_one_letter_code
_entity_poly.pdbx_strand_id
1 'polypeptide(L)'
;MGSVLIIDDDKELCTLMKKCIEQEEMSALMANGGTEGLRLIDENKNLFSLVILDVMMPDIDGFQVLEKIRETSNIPVLMLTAKSGEDDKVFGLRLGADDYLTKPFSIKELMARVNSLIRRYTTLNPTFAEEDCITLKGMKIDKVNRTVLVNNISVELTSKEFDLLTFLASNKGRIFTKKQIYTQVWKDEIGRAHV
;
A
#
# COMPACT_ATOMS: atom_id res chain seq x y z
N MET A 1 -7.17 0.23 5.17
CA MET A 1 -6.21 0.78 4.17
C MET A 1 -4.84 0.78 4.80
N GLY A 2 -3.84 0.22 4.12
CA GLY A 2 -2.49 0.17 4.63
C GLY A 2 -1.81 1.54 4.62
N SER A 3 -0.97 1.81 5.60
CA SER A 3 -0.15 3.02 5.65
C SER A 3 1.25 2.73 5.10
N VAL A 4 1.83 3.65 4.35
CA VAL A 4 3.20 3.58 3.82
C VAL A 4 4.10 4.45 4.67
N LEU A 5 5.23 3.93 5.13
CA LEU A 5 6.27 4.72 5.77
C LEU A 5 7.36 5.05 4.75
N ILE A 6 7.69 6.33 4.64
CA ILE A 6 8.76 6.84 3.78
C ILE A 6 9.91 7.28 4.68
N ILE A 7 11.10 6.73 4.47
CA ILE A 7 12.31 7.04 5.24
C ILE A 7 13.37 7.52 4.26
N ASP A 8 13.62 8.82 4.22
CA ASP A 8 14.59 9.47 3.33
C ASP A 8 14.92 10.84 3.93
N ASP A 9 16.15 11.32 3.86
CA ASP A 9 16.56 12.63 4.37
C ASP A 9 16.20 13.78 3.42
N ASP A 10 15.85 13.47 2.16
CA ASP A 10 15.34 14.42 1.19
C ASP A 10 13.83 14.71 1.44
N LYS A 11 13.56 15.79 2.16
CA LYS A 11 12.21 16.23 2.52
C LYS A 11 11.33 16.57 1.31
N GLU A 12 11.92 17.07 0.23
CA GLU A 12 11.18 17.43 -0.97
C GLU A 12 10.70 16.18 -1.69
N LEU A 13 11.59 15.21 -1.83
CA LEU A 13 11.28 13.91 -2.40
C LEU A 13 10.24 13.16 -1.56
N CYS A 14 10.39 13.14 -0.22
CA CYS A 14 9.42 12.57 0.70
C CYS A 14 8.02 13.20 0.52
N THR A 15 7.97 14.53 0.43
CA THR A 15 6.71 15.26 0.26
C THR A 15 6.05 14.92 -1.08
N LEU A 16 6.84 14.80 -2.15
CA LEU A 16 6.35 14.40 -3.46
C LEU A 16 5.79 12.98 -3.45
N MET A 17 6.57 12.01 -2.92
CA MET A 17 6.14 10.62 -2.80
C MET A 17 4.86 10.49 -1.97
N LYS A 18 4.79 11.17 -0.81
CA LYS A 18 3.61 11.20 0.06
C LYS A 18 2.37 11.65 -0.70
N LYS A 19 2.45 12.78 -1.41
CA LYS A 19 1.31 13.30 -2.21
C LYS A 19 0.83 12.29 -3.23
N CYS A 20 1.75 11.60 -3.92
CA CYS A 20 1.39 10.61 -4.94
C CYS A 20 0.73 9.36 -4.32
N ILE A 21 1.21 8.91 -3.16
CA ILE A 21 0.63 7.79 -2.42
C ILE A 21 -0.78 8.15 -1.91
N GLU A 22 -0.95 9.37 -1.38
CA GLU A 22 -2.24 9.84 -0.88
C GLU A 22 -3.28 10.04 -1.99
N GLN A 23 -2.86 10.32 -3.23
CA GLN A 23 -3.75 10.38 -4.40
C GLN A 23 -4.36 9.02 -4.76
N GLU A 24 -3.72 7.92 -4.38
CA GLU A 24 -4.26 6.55 -4.55
C GLU A 24 -5.01 6.04 -3.30
N GLU A 25 -5.54 6.95 -2.48
CA GLU A 25 -6.33 6.65 -1.28
C GLU A 25 -5.57 5.83 -0.21
N MET A 26 -4.25 5.85 -0.23
CA MET A 26 -3.39 5.28 0.80
C MET A 26 -2.92 6.38 1.75
N SER A 27 -2.67 6.05 3.02
CA SER A 27 -2.03 6.98 3.95
C SER A 27 -0.51 6.85 3.89
N ALA A 28 0.21 7.96 4.12
CA ALA A 28 1.67 7.94 4.17
C ALA A 28 2.22 8.78 5.34
N LEU A 29 3.18 8.21 6.05
CA LEU A 29 3.99 8.89 7.06
C LEU A 29 5.41 9.08 6.54
N MET A 30 6.09 10.11 6.99
CA MET A 30 7.45 10.43 6.59
C MET A 30 8.35 10.46 7.83
N ALA A 31 9.55 9.92 7.69
CA ALA A 31 10.68 10.04 8.61
C ALA A 31 11.87 10.66 7.86
N ASN A 32 12.53 11.64 8.46
CA ASN A 32 13.64 12.38 7.86
C ASN A 32 15.01 11.74 8.17
N GLY A 33 15.05 10.41 8.33
CA GLY A 33 16.24 9.63 8.60
C GLY A 33 15.91 8.27 9.22
N GLY A 34 16.92 7.40 9.27
CA GLY A 34 16.75 6.02 9.69
C GLY A 34 16.37 5.89 11.16
N THR A 35 16.94 6.73 12.04
CA THR A 35 16.63 6.72 13.49
C THR A 35 15.16 7.04 13.76
N GLU A 36 14.63 8.07 13.10
CA GLU A 36 13.21 8.42 13.20
C GLU A 36 12.32 7.33 12.61
N GLY A 37 12.72 6.76 11.47
CA GLY A 37 11.99 5.67 10.82
C GLY A 37 11.84 4.45 11.71
N LEU A 38 12.92 4.00 12.35
CA LEU A 38 12.87 2.88 13.30
C LEU A 38 11.98 3.16 14.50
N ARG A 39 12.06 4.38 15.07
CA ARG A 39 11.18 4.79 16.16
C ARG A 39 9.69 4.73 15.76
N LEU A 40 9.36 5.22 14.56
CA LEU A 40 7.98 5.18 14.07
C LEU A 40 7.47 3.75 13.86
N ILE A 41 8.33 2.83 13.41
CA ILE A 41 7.98 1.41 13.27
C ILE A 41 7.68 0.78 14.63
N ASP A 42 8.52 1.04 15.62
CA ASP A 42 8.34 0.49 16.99
C ASP A 42 7.09 1.04 17.67
N GLU A 43 6.82 2.33 17.53
CA GLU A 43 5.65 2.99 18.13
C GLU A 43 4.33 2.55 17.45
N ASN A 44 4.37 2.16 16.16
CA ASN A 44 3.20 1.87 15.35
C ASN A 44 3.25 0.44 14.79
N LYS A 45 3.47 -0.54 15.65
CA LYS A 45 3.52 -1.97 15.24
C LYS A 45 2.24 -2.34 14.47
N ASN A 46 2.44 -2.93 13.30
CA ASN A 46 1.37 -3.37 12.39
C ASN A 46 0.57 -2.25 11.68
N LEU A 47 0.95 -0.99 11.78
CA LEU A 47 0.30 0.10 11.03
C LEU A 47 0.72 0.09 9.56
N PHE A 48 2.00 -0.17 9.29
CA PHE A 48 2.56 -0.02 7.96
C PHE A 48 2.42 -1.29 7.12
N SER A 49 2.01 -1.11 5.86
CA SER A 49 1.93 -2.18 4.85
C SER A 49 3.13 -2.18 3.91
N LEU A 50 3.95 -1.13 3.93
CA LEU A 50 5.15 -0.96 3.13
C LEU A 50 6.05 0.09 3.77
N VAL A 51 7.36 -0.14 3.70
CA VAL A 51 8.40 0.88 3.96
C VAL A 51 9.10 1.20 2.65
N ILE A 52 9.21 2.49 2.33
CA ILE A 52 10.10 3.01 1.29
C ILE A 52 11.32 3.56 2.03
N LEU A 53 12.51 3.07 1.70
CA LEU A 53 13.71 3.31 2.48
C LEU A 53 14.88 3.75 1.59
N ASP A 54 15.39 4.95 1.82
CA ASP A 54 16.63 5.37 1.18
C ASP A 54 17.83 4.63 1.74
N VAL A 55 18.78 4.29 0.86
CA VAL A 55 20.02 3.65 1.27
C VAL A 55 20.97 4.65 1.91
N MET A 56 21.09 5.85 1.33
CA MET A 56 22.11 6.82 1.71
C MET A 56 21.54 7.93 2.58
N MET A 57 21.55 7.73 3.89
CA MET A 57 21.13 8.73 4.87
C MET A 57 22.28 9.12 5.81
N PRO A 58 22.29 10.36 6.34
CA PRO A 58 23.43 10.87 7.11
C PRO A 58 23.52 10.30 8.53
N ASP A 59 22.43 9.77 9.09
CA ASP A 59 22.38 9.27 10.48
C ASP A 59 22.67 7.76 10.55
N ILE A 60 21.89 6.95 9.88
CA ILE A 60 22.03 5.48 9.81
C ILE A 60 21.85 5.07 8.35
N ASP A 61 22.75 4.23 7.86
CA ASP A 61 22.66 3.61 6.53
C ASP A 61 21.38 2.78 6.38
N GLY A 62 20.71 2.88 5.22
CA GLY A 62 19.45 2.18 4.97
C GLY A 62 19.55 0.66 5.08
N PHE A 63 20.71 0.06 4.83
CA PHE A 63 20.91 -1.38 5.04
C PHE A 63 20.88 -1.75 6.52
N GLN A 64 21.43 -0.92 7.39
CA GLN A 64 21.36 -1.10 8.85
C GLN A 64 19.91 -0.93 9.36
N VAL A 65 19.16 0.00 8.76
CA VAL A 65 17.72 0.16 9.07
C VAL A 65 16.95 -1.09 8.63
N LEU A 66 17.22 -1.61 7.43
CA LEU A 66 16.59 -2.83 6.91
C LEU A 66 16.86 -4.03 7.83
N GLU A 67 18.11 -4.22 8.26
CA GLU A 67 18.48 -5.31 9.17
C GLU A 67 17.68 -5.25 10.46
N LYS A 68 17.59 -4.06 11.10
CA LYS A 68 16.78 -3.86 12.31
C LYS A 68 15.29 -4.09 12.07
N ILE A 69 14.76 -3.69 10.92
CA ILE A 69 13.36 -4.00 10.57
C ILE A 69 13.15 -5.52 10.51
N ARG A 70 14.08 -6.25 9.91
CA ARG A 70 13.98 -7.72 9.74
C ARG A 70 14.11 -8.50 11.03
N GLU A 71 14.72 -7.93 12.08
CA GLU A 71 14.74 -8.55 13.42
C GLU A 71 13.33 -8.71 14.00
N THR A 72 12.39 -7.83 13.66
CA THR A 72 11.09 -7.74 14.33
C THR A 72 9.89 -7.80 13.38
N SER A 73 10.09 -7.64 12.07
CA SER A 73 9.00 -7.49 11.10
C SER A 73 9.33 -8.04 9.71
N ASN A 74 8.32 -8.61 9.06
CA ASN A 74 8.34 -9.03 7.67
C ASN A 74 7.63 -8.01 6.74
N ILE A 75 7.47 -6.76 7.19
CA ILE A 75 6.90 -5.70 6.37
C ILE A 75 7.69 -5.54 5.07
N PRO A 76 7.05 -5.43 3.90
CA PRO A 76 7.79 -5.24 2.65
C PRO A 76 8.57 -3.92 2.68
N VAL A 77 9.80 -3.98 2.15
CA VAL A 77 10.70 -2.83 2.06
C VAL A 77 11.12 -2.63 0.61
N LEU A 78 10.81 -1.44 0.07
CA LEU A 78 11.31 -0.93 -1.19
C LEU A 78 12.51 -0.03 -0.93
N MET A 79 13.71 -0.48 -1.35
CA MET A 79 14.92 0.31 -1.20
C MET A 79 15.06 1.34 -2.32
N LEU A 80 15.33 2.60 -1.98
CA LEU A 80 15.74 3.63 -2.93
C LEU A 80 17.25 3.74 -2.91
N THR A 81 17.90 3.72 -4.07
CA THR A 81 19.37 3.77 -4.14
C THR A 81 19.86 4.66 -5.27
N ALA A 82 20.87 5.48 -5.01
CA ALA A 82 21.62 6.20 -6.05
C ALA A 82 22.65 5.31 -6.77
N LYS A 83 22.94 4.13 -6.19
CA LYS A 83 23.94 3.20 -6.70
C LYS A 83 23.31 2.23 -7.68
N SER A 84 23.83 2.22 -8.91
CA SER A 84 23.44 1.26 -9.97
C SER A 84 24.25 -0.05 -9.93
N GLY A 85 25.14 -0.23 -8.94
CA GLY A 85 26.01 -1.40 -8.82
C GLY A 85 25.18 -2.67 -8.59
N GLU A 86 25.49 -3.73 -9.37
CA GLU A 86 24.84 -5.04 -9.16
C GLU A 86 25.14 -5.60 -7.77
N ASP A 87 26.32 -5.34 -7.22
CA ASP A 87 26.75 -5.83 -5.91
C ASP A 87 25.91 -5.26 -4.77
N ASP A 88 25.56 -3.97 -4.79
CA ASP A 88 24.72 -3.34 -3.76
C ASP A 88 23.29 -3.89 -3.80
N LYS A 89 22.73 -4.14 -4.99
CA LYS A 89 21.41 -4.75 -5.16
C LYS A 89 21.39 -6.19 -4.66
N VAL A 90 22.42 -6.97 -5.01
CA VAL A 90 22.55 -8.37 -4.54
C VAL A 90 22.72 -8.41 -3.03
N PHE A 91 23.53 -7.50 -2.46
CA PHE A 91 23.73 -7.42 -1.01
C PHE A 91 22.43 -7.15 -0.26
N GLY A 92 21.68 -6.16 -0.68
CA GLY A 92 20.45 -5.81 0.01
C GLY A 92 19.31 -6.82 -0.19
N LEU A 93 19.23 -7.50 -1.35
CA LEU A 93 18.30 -8.63 -1.53
C LEU A 93 18.64 -9.78 -0.56
N ARG A 94 19.91 -10.02 -0.29
CA ARG A 94 20.35 -10.99 0.74
C ARG A 94 19.99 -10.56 2.15
N LEU A 95 19.95 -9.24 2.43
CA LEU A 95 19.49 -8.69 3.70
C LEU A 95 17.96 -8.69 3.85
N GLY A 96 17.23 -9.06 2.79
CA GLY A 96 15.79 -9.23 2.84
C GLY A 96 14.99 -8.02 2.35
N ALA A 97 15.54 -7.16 1.49
CA ALA A 97 14.75 -6.18 0.75
C ALA A 97 13.83 -6.90 -0.25
N ASP A 98 12.62 -6.39 -0.45
CA ASP A 98 11.62 -6.99 -1.34
C ASP A 98 11.71 -6.45 -2.77
N ASP A 99 12.21 -5.24 -2.95
CA ASP A 99 12.45 -4.63 -4.26
C ASP A 99 13.42 -3.43 -4.15
N TYR A 100 13.95 -3.00 -5.32
CA TYR A 100 14.89 -1.88 -5.46
C TYR A 100 14.44 -0.92 -6.53
N LEU A 101 14.60 0.37 -6.26
CA LEU A 101 14.35 1.45 -7.22
C LEU A 101 15.55 2.40 -7.26
N THR A 102 16.16 2.53 -8.44
CA THR A 102 17.36 3.35 -8.62
C THR A 102 16.99 4.81 -8.88
N LYS A 103 17.58 5.74 -8.13
CA LYS A 103 17.50 7.19 -8.36
C LYS A 103 18.37 7.58 -9.57
N PRO A 104 17.90 8.42 -10.55
CA PRO A 104 16.56 9.01 -10.60
C PRO A 104 15.51 8.04 -11.14
N PHE A 105 14.29 8.09 -10.60
CA PHE A 105 13.17 7.26 -11.01
C PHE A 105 11.93 8.09 -11.41
N SER A 106 11.02 7.50 -12.14
CA SER A 106 9.73 8.12 -12.40
C SER A 106 8.73 7.80 -11.29
N ILE A 107 7.83 8.75 -11.01
CA ILE A 107 6.73 8.52 -10.05
C ILE A 107 5.85 7.33 -10.49
N LYS A 108 5.64 7.15 -11.80
CA LYS A 108 4.89 6.00 -12.33
C LYS A 108 5.54 4.66 -11.97
N GLU A 109 6.88 4.59 -12.05
CA GLU A 109 7.63 3.38 -11.68
C GLU A 109 7.55 3.13 -10.17
N LEU A 110 7.76 4.18 -9.35
CA LEU A 110 7.59 4.09 -7.90
C LEU A 110 6.22 3.52 -7.54
N MET A 111 5.14 4.12 -8.05
CA MET A 111 3.78 3.70 -7.72
C MET A 111 3.45 2.28 -8.20
N ALA A 112 3.95 1.87 -9.36
CA ALA A 112 3.80 0.50 -9.84
C ALA A 112 4.44 -0.53 -8.88
N ARG A 113 5.63 -0.23 -8.33
CA ARG A 113 6.32 -1.08 -7.35
C ARG A 113 5.62 -1.09 -6.00
N VAL A 114 5.24 0.09 -5.49
CA VAL A 114 4.46 0.26 -4.26
C VAL A 114 3.21 -0.61 -4.29
N ASN A 115 2.39 -0.47 -5.33
CA ASN A 115 1.15 -1.24 -5.50
C ASN A 115 1.41 -2.75 -5.59
N SER A 116 2.47 -3.15 -6.30
CA SER A 116 2.85 -4.57 -6.43
C SER A 116 3.27 -5.19 -5.10
N LEU A 117 4.07 -4.45 -4.30
CA LEU A 117 4.55 -4.92 -2.99
C LEU A 117 3.42 -5.01 -1.98
N ILE A 118 2.59 -3.98 -1.86
CA ILE A 118 1.44 -3.98 -0.96
C ILE A 118 0.49 -5.12 -1.31
N ARG A 119 0.16 -5.31 -2.58
CA ARG A 119 -0.69 -6.43 -3.04
C ARG A 119 -0.13 -7.78 -2.62
N ARG A 120 1.18 -8.04 -2.83
CA ARG A 120 1.82 -9.30 -2.42
C ARG A 120 1.77 -9.50 -0.91
N TYR A 121 2.05 -8.47 -0.16
CA TYR A 121 2.07 -8.52 1.30
C TYR A 121 0.68 -8.81 1.89
N THR A 122 -0.34 -8.11 1.42
CA THR A 122 -1.72 -8.32 1.88
C THR A 122 -2.28 -9.68 1.48
N THR A 123 -1.86 -10.21 0.32
CA THR A 123 -2.26 -11.56 -0.12
C THR A 123 -1.60 -12.67 0.70
N LEU A 124 -0.36 -12.47 1.14
CA LEU A 124 0.42 -13.48 1.88
C LEU A 124 0.20 -13.43 3.40
N ASN A 125 -0.27 -12.30 3.95
CA ASN A 125 -0.52 -12.12 5.38
C ASN A 125 -2.02 -12.08 5.70
N PRO A 126 -2.62 -13.21 6.11
CA PRO A 126 -4.07 -13.30 6.39
C PRO A 126 -4.54 -12.36 7.51
N THR A 127 -3.67 -11.95 8.43
CA THR A 127 -3.99 -11.05 9.54
C THR A 127 -4.40 -9.64 9.10
N PHE A 128 -3.87 -9.14 7.97
CA PHE A 128 -4.33 -7.88 7.37
C PHE A 128 -5.52 -8.08 6.42
N ALA A 129 -5.75 -9.33 5.98
CA ALA A 129 -6.82 -9.66 5.07
C ALA A 129 -8.21 -9.69 5.74
N GLU A 130 -8.31 -9.82 7.07
CA GLU A 130 -9.62 -9.92 7.74
C GLU A 130 -10.34 -8.57 7.81
N GLU A 131 -9.65 -7.43 7.98
CA GLU A 131 -10.29 -6.11 7.99
C GLU A 131 -10.62 -5.60 6.57
N ASP A 132 -9.85 -6.00 5.57
CA ASP A 132 -10.01 -5.56 4.19
C ASP A 132 -10.74 -6.56 3.29
N CYS A 133 -11.06 -7.74 3.80
CA CYS A 133 -11.86 -8.74 3.11
C CYS A 133 -13.25 -8.89 3.73
N ILE A 134 -14.26 -8.93 2.88
CA ILE A 134 -15.62 -9.30 3.29
C ILE A 134 -15.83 -10.77 2.93
N THR A 135 -15.95 -11.62 3.96
CA THR A 135 -16.25 -13.03 3.76
C THR A 135 -17.75 -13.28 3.95
N LEU A 136 -18.38 -13.84 2.93
CA LEU A 136 -19.75 -14.30 2.91
C LEU A 136 -19.76 -15.81 2.63
N LYS A 137 -20.90 -16.49 2.87
CA LYS A 137 -21.00 -17.92 2.57
C LYS A 137 -20.73 -18.19 1.08
N GLY A 138 -19.56 -18.78 0.80
CA GLY A 138 -19.10 -19.09 -0.56
C GLY A 138 -18.54 -17.90 -1.37
N MET A 139 -18.41 -16.71 -0.78
CA MET A 139 -17.88 -15.52 -1.46
C MET A 139 -16.84 -14.81 -0.59
N LYS A 140 -15.74 -14.40 -1.20
CA LYS A 140 -14.72 -13.53 -0.59
C LYS A 140 -14.51 -12.30 -1.48
N ILE A 141 -14.67 -11.12 -0.89
CA ILE A 141 -14.47 -9.83 -1.56
C ILE A 141 -13.23 -9.19 -0.96
N ASP A 142 -12.20 -9.01 -1.75
CA ASP A 142 -10.97 -8.30 -1.38
C ASP A 142 -11.12 -6.84 -1.82
N LYS A 143 -11.25 -5.94 -0.84
CA LYS A 143 -11.45 -4.50 -1.09
C LYS A 143 -10.19 -3.82 -1.61
N VAL A 144 -9.01 -4.30 -1.22
CA VAL A 144 -7.72 -3.74 -1.62
C VAL A 144 -7.41 -4.09 -3.07
N ASN A 145 -7.50 -5.39 -3.40
CA ASN A 145 -7.20 -5.88 -4.75
C ASN A 145 -8.37 -5.74 -5.72
N ARG A 146 -9.55 -5.30 -5.23
CA ARG A 146 -10.80 -5.21 -5.99
C ARG A 146 -11.15 -6.53 -6.71
N THR A 147 -10.94 -7.65 -6.01
CA THR A 147 -11.21 -9.00 -6.55
C THR A 147 -12.33 -9.68 -5.78
N VAL A 148 -13.07 -10.51 -6.49
CA VAL A 148 -14.16 -11.32 -5.93
C VAL A 148 -13.93 -12.78 -6.26
N LEU A 149 -13.98 -13.63 -5.23
CA LEU A 149 -13.94 -15.07 -5.38
C LEU A 149 -15.30 -15.64 -4.97
N VAL A 150 -15.88 -16.48 -5.82
CA VAL A 150 -17.08 -17.27 -5.50
C VAL A 150 -16.70 -18.73 -5.59
N ASN A 151 -16.80 -19.45 -4.47
CA ASN A 151 -16.35 -20.83 -4.34
C ASN A 151 -14.88 -21.04 -4.82
N ASN A 152 -14.00 -20.09 -4.48
CA ASN A 152 -12.59 -20.01 -4.90
C ASN A 152 -12.37 -19.79 -6.40
N ILE A 153 -13.38 -19.43 -7.17
CA ILE A 153 -13.27 -19.06 -8.58
C ILE A 153 -13.32 -17.53 -8.68
N SER A 154 -12.36 -16.94 -9.39
CA SER A 154 -12.33 -15.49 -9.63
C SER A 154 -13.48 -15.07 -10.53
N VAL A 155 -14.18 -14.00 -10.13
CA VAL A 155 -15.26 -13.39 -10.91
C VAL A 155 -14.81 -12.01 -11.36
N GLU A 156 -14.84 -11.76 -12.65
CA GLU A 156 -14.54 -10.44 -13.21
C GLU A 156 -15.77 -9.54 -13.08
N LEU A 157 -15.57 -8.39 -12.46
CA LEU A 157 -16.58 -7.34 -12.29
C LEU A 157 -16.03 -6.02 -12.85
N THR A 158 -16.91 -5.22 -13.43
CA THR A 158 -16.60 -3.82 -13.71
C THR A 158 -16.40 -3.04 -12.42
N SER A 159 -15.73 -1.89 -12.46
CA SER A 159 -15.50 -1.07 -11.27
C SER A 159 -16.79 -0.73 -10.52
N LYS A 160 -17.86 -0.42 -11.23
CA LYS A 160 -19.17 -0.07 -10.63
C LYS A 160 -19.89 -1.28 -10.02
N GLU A 161 -19.80 -2.43 -10.64
CA GLU A 161 -20.34 -3.70 -10.07
C GLU A 161 -19.58 -4.09 -8.80
N PHE A 162 -18.26 -3.94 -8.79
CA PHE A 162 -17.46 -4.18 -7.60
C PHE A 162 -17.83 -3.22 -6.46
N ASP A 163 -17.94 -1.90 -6.75
CA ASP A 163 -18.33 -0.88 -5.76
C ASP A 163 -19.72 -1.16 -5.19
N LEU A 164 -20.68 -1.52 -6.03
CA LEU A 164 -22.03 -1.89 -5.61
C LEU A 164 -22.03 -3.14 -4.72
N LEU A 165 -21.34 -4.18 -5.14
CA LEU A 165 -21.23 -5.42 -4.38
C LEU A 165 -20.60 -5.18 -3.01
N THR A 166 -19.48 -4.43 -2.98
CA THR A 166 -18.75 -4.10 -1.75
C THR A 166 -19.63 -3.26 -0.81
N PHE A 167 -20.33 -2.26 -1.33
CA PHE A 167 -21.25 -1.43 -0.55
C PHE A 167 -22.35 -2.28 0.11
N LEU A 168 -23.01 -3.15 -0.64
CA LEU A 168 -24.07 -4.01 -0.12
C LEU A 168 -23.52 -5.04 0.89
N ALA A 169 -22.39 -5.66 0.58
CA ALA A 169 -21.75 -6.65 1.44
C ALA A 169 -21.25 -6.08 2.78
N SER A 170 -20.79 -4.82 2.78
CA SER A 170 -20.37 -4.10 3.99
C SER A 170 -21.56 -3.69 4.88
N ASN A 171 -22.77 -3.67 4.33
CA ASN A 171 -23.97 -3.21 5.02
C ASN A 171 -25.04 -4.31 5.16
N LYS A 172 -24.62 -5.50 5.57
CA LYS A 172 -25.51 -6.66 5.72
C LYS A 172 -26.74 -6.33 6.60
N GLY A 173 -27.90 -6.80 6.18
CA GLY A 173 -29.14 -6.63 6.94
C GLY A 173 -29.76 -5.23 6.85
N ARG A 174 -29.19 -4.31 6.09
CA ARG A 174 -29.77 -2.98 5.84
C ARG A 174 -30.47 -2.93 4.49
N ILE A 175 -31.59 -2.21 4.45
CA ILE A 175 -32.34 -1.94 3.22
C ILE A 175 -31.99 -0.53 2.73
N PHE A 176 -31.69 -0.39 1.44
CA PHE A 176 -31.36 0.88 0.81
C PHE A 176 -32.33 1.18 -0.33
N THR A 177 -32.70 2.45 -0.45
CA THR A 177 -33.45 2.95 -1.60
C THR A 177 -32.53 3.06 -2.82
N LYS A 178 -33.10 3.03 -4.03
CA LYS A 178 -32.35 3.25 -5.28
C LYS A 178 -31.50 4.53 -5.21
N LYS A 179 -32.06 5.62 -4.68
CA LYS A 179 -31.37 6.91 -4.53
C LYS A 179 -30.15 6.81 -3.62
N GLN A 180 -30.24 6.13 -2.50
CA GLN A 180 -29.13 5.92 -1.57
C GLN A 180 -28.01 5.09 -2.20
N ILE A 181 -28.35 3.98 -2.88
CA ILE A 181 -27.38 3.15 -3.60
C ILE A 181 -26.70 3.98 -4.67
N TYR A 182 -27.47 4.72 -5.48
CA TYR A 182 -26.94 5.53 -6.56
C TYR A 182 -25.95 6.59 -6.04
N THR A 183 -26.31 7.32 -5.01
CA THR A 183 -25.45 8.35 -4.39
C THR A 183 -24.15 7.75 -3.85
N GLN A 184 -24.15 6.54 -3.32
CA GLN A 184 -22.96 5.92 -2.74
C GLN A 184 -22.02 5.32 -3.79
N VAL A 185 -22.55 4.71 -4.85
CA VAL A 185 -21.78 3.99 -5.86
C VAL A 185 -21.37 4.88 -7.04
N TRP A 186 -22.18 5.90 -7.36
CA TRP A 186 -21.98 6.82 -8.51
C TRP A 186 -21.71 8.27 -8.07
N LYS A 187 -20.95 8.46 -7.01
CA LYS A 187 -20.74 9.71 -6.22
C LYS A 187 -20.62 11.05 -6.99
N ASP A 188 -20.36 11.08 -8.30
CA ASP A 188 -19.97 12.33 -8.97
C ASP A 188 -20.59 12.59 -10.37
N GLU A 189 -21.57 11.82 -10.84
CA GLU A 189 -22.12 12.07 -12.19
C GLU A 189 -23.39 12.94 -12.24
N ILE A 190 -23.92 13.35 -11.09
CA ILE A 190 -25.17 14.17 -11.06
C ILE A 190 -24.87 15.68 -11.21
N GLY A 191 -23.59 16.10 -11.16
CA GLY A 191 -23.18 17.52 -11.19
C GLY A 191 -22.97 18.12 -12.59
N ARG A 192 -23.07 17.37 -13.68
CA ARG A 192 -22.75 17.85 -15.06
C ARG A 192 -23.82 17.68 -16.12
N ALA A 193 -25.03 17.38 -15.73
CA ALA A 193 -26.14 17.35 -16.68
C ALA A 193 -27.23 18.28 -16.22
N HIS A 194 -27.05 19.58 -16.38
CA HIS A 194 -28.07 20.63 -16.59
C HIS A 194 -27.39 21.99 -16.50
N VAL A 195 -26.77 22.46 -17.57
CA VAL A 195 -26.82 23.85 -18.02
C VAL A 195 -26.92 23.82 -19.55
#